data_1acc18365dd54e5bef9ae0825ebbef63
#
_entry.id   1acc18365dd54e5bef9ae0825ebbef63
#
_cell.length_a   1.000
_cell.length_b   1.000
_cell.length_c   1.000
_cell.angle_alpha   90.00
_cell.angle_beta   90.00
_cell.angle_gamma   90.00
#
_symmetry.space_group_name_H-M   'P 1'
#
loop_
_entity.id
_entity.type
_entity.pdbx_description
1 polymer ?
#
loop_
_entity_poly.entity_id
_entity_poly.type
_entity_poly.pdbx_seq_one_letter_code
_entity_poly.pdbx_strand_id
1 'polypeptide(L)'
;MPQILLIGGTGHVGGAVLHKILEQHAADVQVKVVVRGEDKASRLVAKYPQVQTVLGDLADHKTIEEASSQADIVINAGPDITHDKGISAIFRGLNSRKAALGASQTPYYIHTSGASLIWDEPEGVNGSRWWDDINDIAELSALEEKHTHAVTDRIVREGAKDVNVAIVSPGFVGGMSPSTEHPTPITTPAILTTARAFKSGFQISPGENRHAWVHVMDLARIYLILINDALAALAGKPIERDAGVLPLWGPEAYYFATGEDIAFSDFMRGLVPVLKQHGVIESDEMKSVSVTEAARISLAGPDGEYDPLAPPPPPDSWAMHIAIMYGVNMKIRGSRVAKLGWTATGSVVDTFPDVVPEFLRREKQNA
;
A
#
# COMPACT_ATOMS: atom_id res chain seq x y z
N MET A 1 -12.30 -24.19 10.39
CA MET A 1 -12.27 -22.72 10.36
C MET A 1 -11.04 -22.31 9.58
N PRO A 2 -11.19 -21.56 8.47
CA PRO A 2 -10.07 -21.13 7.64
C PRO A 2 -9.06 -20.29 8.42
N GLN A 3 -7.78 -20.46 8.11
CA GLN A 3 -6.64 -19.77 8.74
C GLN A 3 -6.19 -18.64 7.82
N ILE A 4 -6.22 -17.41 8.30
CA ILE A 4 -5.69 -16.23 7.60
C ILE A 4 -4.39 -15.80 8.27
N LEU A 5 -3.30 -15.71 7.51
CA LEU A 5 -2.07 -15.06 7.93
C LEU A 5 -2.00 -13.67 7.31
N LEU A 6 -1.90 -12.64 8.14
CA LEU A 6 -1.75 -11.25 7.71
C LEU A 6 -0.35 -10.74 8.09
N ILE A 7 0.44 -10.39 7.09
CA ILE A 7 1.73 -9.74 7.23
C ILE A 7 1.51 -8.23 7.04
N GLY A 8 2.07 -7.41 7.93
CA GLY A 8 1.86 -5.96 7.91
C GLY A 8 0.55 -5.47 8.56
N GLY A 9 -0.14 -6.33 9.35
CA GLY A 9 -1.44 -6.01 9.96
C GLY A 9 -1.42 -4.88 10.99
N THR A 10 -0.26 -4.41 11.43
CA THR A 10 -0.09 -3.20 12.25
C THR A 10 0.20 -1.94 11.44
N GLY A 11 0.37 -2.06 10.11
CA GLY A 11 0.60 -0.97 9.18
C GLY A 11 -0.68 -0.25 8.75
N HIS A 12 -0.54 0.82 7.96
CA HIS A 12 -1.66 1.65 7.50
C HIS A 12 -2.68 0.82 6.70
N VAL A 13 -2.24 0.15 5.64
CA VAL A 13 -3.10 -0.69 4.80
C VAL A 13 -3.53 -1.96 5.54
N GLY A 14 -2.57 -2.70 6.10
CA GLY A 14 -2.86 -3.97 6.76
C GLY A 14 -3.78 -3.83 7.98
N GLY A 15 -3.70 -2.72 8.72
CA GLY A 15 -4.62 -2.42 9.83
C GLY A 15 -6.06 -2.20 9.37
N ALA A 16 -6.26 -1.55 8.22
CA ALA A 16 -7.59 -1.39 7.62
C ALA A 16 -8.14 -2.73 7.10
N VAL A 17 -7.27 -3.54 6.47
CA VAL A 17 -7.63 -4.90 6.02
C VAL A 17 -8.02 -5.78 7.21
N LEU A 18 -7.20 -5.79 8.27
CA LEU A 18 -7.51 -6.53 9.50
C LEU A 18 -8.87 -6.13 10.09
N HIS A 19 -9.10 -4.82 10.20
CA HIS A 19 -10.36 -4.30 10.72
C HIS A 19 -11.56 -4.82 9.90
N LYS A 20 -11.47 -4.77 8.57
CA LYS A 20 -12.53 -5.25 7.68
C LYS A 20 -12.74 -6.75 7.76
N ILE A 21 -11.68 -7.55 7.89
CA ILE A 21 -11.79 -9.00 8.11
C ILE A 21 -12.56 -9.27 9.41
N LEU A 22 -12.18 -8.62 10.48
CA LEU A 22 -12.78 -8.85 11.79
C LEU A 22 -14.21 -8.30 11.91
N GLU A 23 -14.52 -7.21 11.18
CA GLU A 23 -15.89 -6.67 11.11
C GLU A 23 -16.87 -7.66 10.47
N GLN A 24 -16.45 -8.43 9.47
CA GLN A 24 -17.32 -9.34 8.73
C GLN A 24 -17.19 -10.82 9.11
N HIS A 25 -16.00 -11.26 9.51
CA HIS A 25 -15.66 -12.68 9.61
C HIS A 25 -15.08 -13.10 10.95
N ALA A 26 -15.20 -12.28 12.01
CA ALA A 26 -14.59 -12.60 13.31
C ALA A 26 -14.97 -13.99 13.86
N ALA A 27 -16.18 -14.48 13.55
CA ALA A 27 -16.66 -15.78 13.99
C ALA A 27 -16.31 -16.95 13.02
N ASP A 28 -15.90 -16.61 11.79
CA ASP A 28 -15.78 -17.59 10.69
C ASP A 28 -14.34 -17.96 10.36
N VAL A 29 -13.37 -17.14 10.79
CA VAL A 29 -11.94 -17.31 10.48
C VAL A 29 -11.06 -17.20 11.73
N GLN A 30 -9.88 -17.80 11.67
CA GLN A 30 -8.80 -17.52 12.62
C GLN A 30 -7.78 -16.62 11.94
N VAL A 31 -7.46 -15.48 12.56
CA VAL A 31 -6.50 -14.53 12.02
C VAL A 31 -5.22 -14.54 12.86
N LYS A 32 -4.09 -14.82 12.20
CA LYS A 32 -2.74 -14.64 12.73
C LYS A 32 -2.10 -13.42 12.09
N VAL A 33 -1.48 -12.56 12.88
CA VAL A 33 -0.79 -11.37 12.39
C VAL A 33 0.70 -11.47 12.71
N VAL A 34 1.54 -11.31 11.69
CA VAL A 34 2.99 -11.20 11.90
C VAL A 34 3.31 -9.82 12.44
N VAL A 35 4.00 -9.76 13.58
CA VAL A 35 4.25 -8.52 14.33
C VAL A 35 5.71 -8.44 14.78
N ARG A 36 6.33 -7.27 14.59
CA ARG A 36 7.69 -6.99 15.06
C ARG A 36 7.67 -6.52 16.53
N GLY A 37 7.99 -7.43 17.45
CA GLY A 37 8.14 -7.15 18.88
C GLY A 37 6.86 -7.30 19.70
N GLU A 38 7.06 -7.65 20.96
CA GLU A 38 6.00 -8.00 21.91
C GLU A 38 5.09 -6.81 22.28
N ASP A 39 5.64 -5.59 22.34
CA ASP A 39 4.86 -4.39 22.64
C ASP A 39 3.78 -4.13 21.59
N LYS A 40 4.12 -4.26 20.29
CA LYS A 40 3.15 -4.11 19.20
C LYS A 40 2.14 -5.25 19.21
N ALA A 41 2.59 -6.47 19.50
CA ALA A 41 1.71 -7.62 19.65
C ALA A 41 0.69 -7.39 20.78
N SER A 42 1.14 -6.92 21.93
CA SER A 42 0.29 -6.61 23.08
C SER A 42 -0.76 -5.54 22.76
N ARG A 43 -0.36 -4.45 22.10
CA ARG A 43 -1.31 -3.40 21.66
C ARG A 43 -2.33 -3.93 20.66
N LEU A 44 -1.89 -4.78 19.72
CA LEU A 44 -2.79 -5.37 18.73
C LEU A 44 -3.83 -6.27 19.39
N VAL A 45 -3.41 -7.17 20.28
CA VAL A 45 -4.32 -8.09 21.01
C VAL A 45 -5.23 -7.32 21.97
N ALA A 46 -4.76 -6.25 22.60
CA ALA A 46 -5.60 -5.40 23.43
C ALA A 46 -6.76 -4.76 22.64
N LYS A 47 -6.50 -4.40 21.37
CA LYS A 47 -7.55 -3.86 20.47
C LYS A 47 -8.42 -4.96 19.85
N TYR A 48 -7.84 -6.11 19.51
CA TYR A 48 -8.50 -7.22 18.83
C TYR A 48 -8.20 -8.54 19.55
N PRO A 49 -8.89 -8.86 20.65
CA PRO A 49 -8.59 -10.03 21.50
C PRO A 49 -8.68 -11.39 20.80
N GLN A 50 -9.42 -11.46 19.67
CA GLN A 50 -9.57 -12.66 18.85
C GLN A 50 -8.40 -12.93 17.91
N VAL A 51 -7.46 -11.99 17.78
CA VAL A 51 -6.29 -12.11 16.89
C VAL A 51 -5.16 -12.83 17.61
N GLN A 52 -4.52 -13.75 16.91
CA GLN A 52 -3.26 -14.35 17.33
C GLN A 52 -2.08 -13.63 16.71
N THR A 53 -0.95 -13.57 17.38
CA THR A 53 0.26 -12.93 16.88
C THR A 53 1.37 -13.94 16.63
N VAL A 54 2.17 -13.72 15.59
CA VAL A 54 3.42 -14.41 15.29
C VAL A 54 4.53 -13.35 15.34
N LEU A 55 5.50 -13.53 16.26
CA LEU A 55 6.63 -12.62 16.33
C LEU A 55 7.61 -12.89 15.18
N GLY A 56 7.95 -11.85 14.45
CA GLY A 56 8.85 -11.90 13.28
C GLY A 56 8.57 -10.77 12.29
N ASP A 57 9.26 -10.79 11.18
CA ASP A 57 9.05 -9.92 10.03
C ASP A 57 9.38 -10.64 8.70
N LEU A 58 9.25 -9.94 7.56
CA LEU A 58 9.54 -10.51 6.25
C LEU A 58 11.01 -10.93 6.04
N ALA A 59 11.94 -10.44 6.85
CA ALA A 59 13.33 -10.86 6.81
C ALA A 59 13.57 -12.16 7.61
N ASP A 60 12.67 -12.53 8.51
CA ASP A 60 12.69 -13.82 9.19
C ASP A 60 12.03 -14.90 8.33
N HIS A 61 12.75 -15.31 7.29
CA HIS A 61 12.24 -16.21 6.26
C HIS A 61 11.73 -17.54 6.82
N LYS A 62 12.35 -18.05 7.90
CA LYS A 62 11.94 -19.31 8.55
C LYS A 62 10.57 -19.15 9.20
N THR A 63 10.40 -18.13 10.03
CA THR A 63 9.12 -17.84 10.68
C THR A 63 8.01 -17.59 9.65
N ILE A 64 8.32 -16.85 8.57
CA ILE A 64 7.35 -16.59 7.49
C ILE A 64 6.94 -17.89 6.78
N GLU A 65 7.89 -18.76 6.45
CA GLU A 65 7.62 -20.06 5.82
C GLU A 65 6.76 -20.95 6.72
N GLU A 66 7.13 -21.09 8.01
CA GLU A 66 6.40 -21.86 8.99
C GLU A 66 4.97 -21.33 9.20
N ALA A 67 4.78 -20.01 9.35
CA ALA A 67 3.47 -19.42 9.52
C ALA A 67 2.59 -19.58 8.27
N SER A 68 3.17 -19.40 7.08
CA SER A 68 2.47 -19.56 5.80
C SER A 68 2.05 -21.01 5.54
N SER A 69 2.81 -22.00 6.02
CA SER A 69 2.48 -23.42 5.89
C SER A 69 1.22 -23.84 6.68
N GLN A 70 0.77 -22.99 7.58
CA GLN A 70 -0.45 -23.22 8.39
C GLN A 70 -1.64 -22.40 7.90
N ALA A 71 -1.48 -21.54 6.89
CA ALA A 71 -2.51 -20.64 6.43
C ALA A 71 -3.22 -21.13 5.17
N ASP A 72 -4.55 -20.94 5.10
CA ASP A 72 -5.34 -21.15 3.90
C ASP A 72 -5.33 -19.92 3.00
N ILE A 73 -5.21 -18.73 3.62
CA ILE A 73 -5.12 -17.44 2.94
C ILE A 73 -3.95 -16.68 3.57
N VAL A 74 -2.98 -16.27 2.78
CA VAL A 74 -1.93 -15.34 3.20
C VAL A 74 -2.17 -13.98 2.55
N ILE A 75 -2.12 -12.92 3.35
CA ILE A 75 -2.23 -11.54 2.89
C ILE A 75 -0.94 -10.83 3.27
N ASN A 76 -0.22 -10.31 2.29
CA ASN A 76 0.94 -9.48 2.53
C ASN A 76 0.61 -8.01 2.25
N ALA A 77 0.47 -7.21 3.30
CA ALA A 77 0.36 -5.75 3.27
C ALA A 77 1.60 -5.08 3.92
N GLY A 78 2.70 -5.82 4.01
CA GLY A 78 4.01 -5.33 4.43
C GLY A 78 4.82 -4.80 3.25
N PRO A 79 5.97 -4.16 3.51
CA PRO A 79 6.87 -3.70 2.45
C PRO A 79 7.38 -4.89 1.64
N ASP A 80 7.40 -4.74 0.32
CA ASP A 80 7.78 -5.80 -0.62
C ASP A 80 9.06 -5.50 -1.42
N ILE A 81 9.33 -4.23 -1.77
CA ILE A 81 10.40 -3.79 -2.69
C ILE A 81 11.78 -4.39 -2.36
N THR A 82 12.09 -4.57 -1.07
CA THR A 82 13.38 -5.10 -0.61
C THR A 82 13.25 -6.48 0.05
N HIS A 83 12.12 -7.15 -0.12
CA HIS A 83 11.79 -8.39 0.61
C HIS A 83 11.44 -9.57 -0.31
N ASP A 84 12.05 -9.65 -1.50
CA ASP A 84 11.90 -10.74 -2.49
C ASP A 84 12.06 -12.14 -1.86
N LYS A 85 13.05 -12.31 -0.97
CA LYS A 85 13.28 -13.57 -0.25
C LYS A 85 12.17 -13.89 0.76
N GLY A 86 11.59 -12.87 1.39
CA GLY A 86 10.42 -13.01 2.26
C GLY A 86 9.19 -13.46 1.48
N ILE A 87 8.95 -12.86 0.30
CA ILE A 87 7.88 -13.28 -0.60
C ILE A 87 8.08 -14.74 -1.06
N SER A 88 9.31 -15.10 -1.42
CA SER A 88 9.66 -16.48 -1.76
C SER A 88 9.44 -17.46 -0.59
N ALA A 89 9.67 -17.03 0.66
CA ALA A 89 9.38 -17.84 1.85
C ALA A 89 7.86 -18.07 2.04
N ILE A 90 7.04 -17.07 1.75
CA ILE A 90 5.57 -17.24 1.74
C ILE A 90 5.18 -18.38 0.79
N PHE A 91 5.71 -18.39 -0.43
CA PHE A 91 5.39 -19.43 -1.41
C PHE A 91 5.87 -20.82 -1.00
N ARG A 92 7.05 -20.95 -0.36
CA ARG A 92 7.50 -22.25 0.18
C ARG A 92 6.51 -22.78 1.24
N GLY A 93 6.07 -21.89 2.14
CA GLY A 93 5.06 -22.24 3.14
C GLY A 93 3.72 -22.64 2.53
N LEU A 94 3.21 -21.85 1.56
CA LEU A 94 1.94 -22.15 0.89
C LEU A 94 1.99 -23.44 0.05
N ASN A 95 3.15 -23.74 -0.56
CA ASN A 95 3.32 -25.03 -1.25
C ASN A 95 3.31 -26.22 -0.27
N SER A 96 3.89 -26.05 0.92
CA SER A 96 3.77 -27.04 2.00
C SER A 96 2.33 -27.19 2.46
N ARG A 97 1.57 -26.08 2.57
CA ARG A 97 0.14 -26.09 2.88
C ARG A 97 -0.66 -26.83 1.83
N LYS A 98 -0.44 -26.54 0.54
CA LYS A 98 -1.06 -27.23 -0.59
C LYS A 98 -0.85 -28.73 -0.53
N ALA A 99 0.39 -29.17 -0.26
CA ALA A 99 0.73 -30.59 -0.12
C ALA A 99 -0.03 -31.25 1.04
N ALA A 100 -0.23 -30.54 2.17
CA ALA A 100 -0.99 -31.04 3.32
C ALA A 100 -2.49 -31.08 3.07
N LEU A 101 -3.04 -30.15 2.27
CA LEU A 101 -4.47 -30.12 1.90
C LEU A 101 -4.83 -31.16 0.81
N GLY A 102 -3.86 -31.64 0.06
CA GLY A 102 -4.05 -32.57 -1.07
C GLY A 102 -4.62 -31.86 -2.32
N ALA A 103 -4.99 -32.66 -3.33
CA ALA A 103 -5.35 -32.15 -4.66
C ALA A 103 -6.68 -31.35 -4.70
N SER A 104 -7.49 -31.40 -3.65
CA SER A 104 -8.84 -30.80 -3.63
C SER A 104 -8.89 -29.34 -3.25
N GLN A 105 -7.84 -28.80 -2.65
CA GLN A 105 -7.80 -27.42 -2.19
C GLN A 105 -6.46 -26.75 -2.51
N THR A 106 -6.52 -25.51 -3.02
CA THR A 106 -5.35 -24.68 -3.30
C THR A 106 -5.41 -23.46 -2.39
N PRO A 107 -4.33 -23.15 -1.66
CA PRO A 107 -4.27 -21.95 -0.79
C PRO A 107 -4.27 -20.66 -1.62
N TYR A 108 -4.50 -19.54 -0.94
CA TYR A 108 -4.66 -18.24 -1.54
C TYR A 108 -3.56 -17.27 -1.08
N TYR A 109 -3.10 -16.41 -1.96
CA TYR A 109 -2.16 -15.35 -1.64
C TYR A 109 -2.61 -14.02 -2.24
N ILE A 110 -2.80 -13.01 -1.39
CA ILE A 110 -3.06 -11.63 -1.79
C ILE A 110 -1.80 -10.80 -1.50
N HIS A 111 -1.20 -10.29 -2.55
CA HIS A 111 0.01 -9.47 -2.49
C HIS A 111 -0.34 -8.00 -2.63
N THR A 112 0.22 -7.14 -1.77
CA THR A 112 0.20 -5.70 -1.95
C THR A 112 1.45 -5.28 -2.69
N SER A 113 1.28 -4.83 -3.90
CA SER A 113 2.25 -4.14 -4.74
C SER A 113 2.07 -2.63 -4.60
N GLY A 114 2.46 -1.84 -5.57
CA GLY A 114 2.22 -0.39 -5.60
C GLY A 114 2.33 0.17 -7.00
N ALA A 115 1.50 1.17 -7.31
CA ALA A 115 1.51 1.80 -8.62
C ALA A 115 2.74 2.69 -8.88
N SER A 116 3.70 2.77 -7.95
CA SER A 116 5.04 3.31 -8.24
C SER A 116 5.79 2.49 -9.30
N LEU A 117 5.33 1.27 -9.59
CA LEU A 117 5.77 0.45 -10.72
C LEU A 117 5.75 1.20 -12.07
N ILE A 118 4.79 2.11 -12.24
CA ILE A 118 4.54 2.81 -13.52
C ILE A 118 4.86 4.30 -13.47
N TRP A 119 5.65 4.75 -12.52
CA TRP A 119 6.10 6.14 -12.47
C TRP A 119 6.88 6.51 -13.72
N ASP A 120 6.61 7.70 -14.23
CA ASP A 120 7.34 8.34 -15.32
C ASP A 120 8.45 9.28 -14.82
N GLU A 121 8.99 10.13 -15.68
CA GLU A 121 9.97 11.13 -15.30
C GLU A 121 9.33 12.22 -14.41
N PRO A 122 10.01 12.64 -13.32
CA PRO A 122 9.45 13.54 -12.31
C PRO A 122 9.50 15.02 -12.72
N GLU A 123 8.90 15.36 -13.84
CA GLU A 123 8.94 16.70 -14.43
C GLU A 123 7.82 17.63 -13.92
N GLY A 124 6.86 17.12 -13.14
CA GLY A 124 5.73 17.89 -12.65
C GLY A 124 4.68 18.23 -13.71
N VAL A 125 4.80 17.70 -14.92
CA VAL A 125 3.86 17.91 -16.02
C VAL A 125 2.82 16.80 -16.10
N ASN A 126 1.64 17.09 -16.65
CA ASN A 126 0.60 16.07 -16.83
C ASN A 126 0.94 15.16 -18.02
N GLY A 127 1.44 13.98 -17.74
CA GLY A 127 1.69 12.95 -18.75
C GLY A 127 0.40 12.41 -19.40
N SER A 128 0.50 11.94 -20.63
CA SER A 128 -0.67 11.45 -21.41
C SER A 128 -1.01 9.98 -21.13
N ARG A 129 -0.05 9.16 -20.65
CA ARG A 129 -0.22 7.72 -20.46
C ARG A 129 -1.15 7.41 -19.28
N TRP A 130 -2.15 6.58 -19.56
CA TRP A 130 -2.96 5.87 -18.56
C TRP A 130 -2.62 4.39 -18.61
N TRP A 131 -2.57 3.77 -17.45
CA TRP A 131 -2.37 2.33 -17.31
C TRP A 131 -3.65 1.67 -16.81
N ASP A 132 -4.01 0.55 -17.43
CA ASP A 132 -5.24 -0.20 -17.14
C ASP A 132 -4.88 -1.64 -16.76
N ASP A 133 -5.44 -2.13 -15.66
CA ASP A 133 -5.12 -3.46 -15.12
C ASP A 133 -5.69 -4.64 -15.92
N ILE A 134 -6.47 -4.37 -16.97
CA ILE A 134 -6.93 -5.37 -17.93
C ILE A 134 -6.18 -5.22 -19.25
N ASN A 135 -6.21 -4.01 -19.82
CA ASN A 135 -5.75 -3.79 -21.19
C ASN A 135 -4.22 -3.75 -21.31
N ASP A 136 -3.52 -3.33 -20.26
CA ASP A 136 -2.07 -3.19 -20.24
C ASP A 136 -1.36 -4.30 -19.44
N ILE A 137 -2.07 -5.38 -19.04
CA ILE A 137 -1.51 -6.43 -18.17
C ILE A 137 -0.27 -7.11 -18.77
N ALA A 138 -0.20 -7.26 -20.08
CA ALA A 138 0.95 -7.85 -20.74
C ALA A 138 2.20 -6.95 -20.61
N GLU A 139 2.04 -5.63 -20.79
CA GLU A 139 3.11 -4.66 -20.62
C GLU A 139 3.54 -4.53 -19.16
N LEU A 140 2.58 -4.44 -18.21
CA LEU A 140 2.85 -4.45 -16.77
C LEU A 140 3.64 -5.68 -16.33
N SER A 141 3.34 -6.84 -16.93
CA SER A 141 4.01 -8.11 -16.63
C SER A 141 5.44 -8.19 -17.19
N ALA A 142 5.76 -7.37 -18.18
CA ALA A 142 7.04 -7.33 -18.86
C ALA A 142 7.97 -6.20 -18.37
N LEU A 143 7.55 -5.42 -17.37
CA LEU A 143 8.37 -4.35 -16.82
C LEU A 143 9.68 -4.86 -16.25
N GLU A 144 10.77 -4.14 -16.53
CA GLU A 144 12.13 -4.48 -16.11
C GLU A 144 12.31 -4.34 -14.58
N GLU A 145 13.31 -5.03 -14.05
CA GLU A 145 13.64 -5.04 -12.60
C GLU A 145 13.99 -3.66 -12.02
N LYS A 146 14.32 -2.68 -12.85
CA LYS A 146 14.55 -1.29 -12.42
C LYS A 146 13.29 -0.61 -11.90
N HIS A 147 12.11 -1.09 -12.30
CA HIS A 147 10.84 -0.56 -11.80
C HIS A 147 10.56 -1.13 -10.39
N THR A 148 10.12 -0.28 -9.48
CA THR A 148 9.70 -0.71 -8.15
C THR A 148 8.63 -1.81 -8.25
N HIS A 149 8.63 -2.75 -7.33
CA HIS A 149 7.72 -3.91 -7.28
C HIS A 149 7.87 -4.95 -8.41
N ALA A 150 8.54 -4.66 -9.54
CA ALA A 150 8.60 -5.57 -10.69
C ALA A 150 9.15 -6.97 -10.34
N VAL A 151 10.17 -7.04 -9.49
CA VAL A 151 10.77 -8.31 -9.03
C VAL A 151 9.77 -9.11 -8.20
N THR A 152 9.13 -8.49 -7.22
CA THR A 152 8.19 -9.17 -6.32
C THR A 152 6.90 -9.56 -7.03
N ASP A 153 6.36 -8.71 -7.90
CA ASP A 153 5.20 -9.02 -8.74
C ASP A 153 5.47 -10.22 -9.67
N ARG A 154 6.68 -10.32 -10.22
CA ARG A 154 7.08 -11.49 -11.02
C ARG A 154 7.10 -12.76 -10.18
N ILE A 155 7.68 -12.74 -8.98
CA ILE A 155 7.70 -13.90 -8.06
C ILE A 155 6.27 -14.34 -7.75
N VAL A 156 5.36 -13.39 -7.51
CA VAL A 156 3.94 -13.70 -7.25
C VAL A 156 3.28 -14.35 -8.45
N ARG A 157 3.47 -13.82 -9.65
CA ARG A 157 2.92 -14.40 -10.90
C ARG A 157 3.46 -15.81 -11.18
N GLU A 158 4.73 -16.04 -10.96
CA GLU A 158 5.35 -17.38 -11.11
C GLU A 158 4.78 -18.38 -10.10
N GLY A 159 4.41 -17.92 -8.90
CA GLY A 159 3.75 -18.72 -7.87
C GLY A 159 2.33 -19.16 -8.21
N ALA A 160 1.69 -18.52 -9.19
CA ALA A 160 0.32 -18.81 -9.61
C ALA A 160 0.10 -20.24 -10.14
N LYS A 161 1.15 -20.94 -10.52
CA LYS A 161 1.10 -22.35 -10.92
C LYS A 161 0.65 -23.28 -9.78
N ASP A 162 0.89 -22.89 -8.54
CA ASP A 162 0.66 -23.72 -7.35
C ASP A 162 -0.27 -23.09 -6.32
N VAL A 163 -0.48 -21.78 -6.36
CA VAL A 163 -1.23 -20.99 -5.39
C VAL A 163 -2.21 -20.08 -6.13
N ASN A 164 -3.40 -19.85 -5.59
CA ASN A 164 -4.32 -18.85 -6.10
C ASN A 164 -3.81 -17.46 -5.71
N VAL A 165 -3.25 -16.71 -6.65
CA VAL A 165 -2.62 -15.41 -6.38
C VAL A 165 -3.47 -14.25 -6.90
N ALA A 166 -3.43 -13.12 -6.18
CA ALA A 166 -3.94 -11.83 -6.64
C ALA A 166 -2.97 -10.72 -6.18
N ILE A 167 -2.66 -9.77 -7.08
CA ILE A 167 -1.83 -8.61 -6.79
C ILE A 167 -2.74 -7.38 -6.71
N VAL A 168 -2.74 -6.71 -5.56
CA VAL A 168 -3.42 -5.42 -5.37
C VAL A 168 -2.37 -4.32 -5.42
N SER A 169 -2.47 -3.44 -6.39
CA SER A 169 -1.52 -2.35 -6.64
C SER A 169 -2.22 -1.00 -6.48
N PRO A 170 -2.21 -0.43 -5.26
CA PRO A 170 -2.82 0.86 -5.02
C PRO A 170 -2.00 2.01 -5.63
N GLY A 171 -2.70 3.08 -5.99
CA GLY A 171 -2.13 4.41 -6.07
C GLY A 171 -1.65 4.89 -4.70
N PHE A 172 -1.51 6.18 -4.49
CA PHE A 172 -1.26 6.73 -3.16
C PHE A 172 -2.44 6.44 -2.24
N VAL A 173 -2.12 5.95 -1.03
CA VAL A 173 -3.15 5.59 -0.05
C VAL A 173 -3.28 6.72 0.96
N GLY A 174 -4.48 7.28 1.05
CA GLY A 174 -4.81 8.37 1.96
C GLY A 174 -5.85 7.97 3.02
N GLY A 175 -6.20 8.94 3.87
CA GLY A 175 -7.22 8.77 4.91
C GLY A 175 -6.74 8.12 6.20
N MET A 176 -7.64 8.05 7.18
CA MET A 176 -7.35 7.47 8.48
C MET A 176 -7.56 5.96 8.50
N SER A 177 -6.59 5.23 9.02
CA SER A 177 -6.65 3.79 9.22
C SER A 177 -6.96 3.44 10.68
N PRO A 178 -7.75 2.38 10.94
CA PRO A 178 -7.89 1.82 12.28
C PRO A 178 -6.65 1.04 12.76
N SER A 179 -5.50 1.23 12.11
CA SER A 179 -4.21 0.64 12.51
C SER A 179 -3.82 1.00 13.95
N THR A 180 -3.15 0.07 14.65
CA THR A 180 -2.61 0.32 16.00
C THR A 180 -1.35 1.19 15.96
N GLU A 181 -0.50 1.02 14.94
CA GLU A 181 0.81 1.67 14.88
C GLU A 181 0.85 2.84 13.88
N HIS A 182 0.21 2.69 12.73
CA HIS A 182 0.30 3.64 11.62
C HIS A 182 -1.09 4.07 11.11
N PRO A 183 -1.84 4.89 11.89
CA PRO A 183 -3.19 5.34 11.47
C PRO A 183 -3.17 6.35 10.34
N THR A 184 -2.07 7.08 10.14
CA THR A 184 -1.92 8.08 9.07
C THR A 184 -1.15 7.51 7.87
N PRO A 185 -1.35 8.08 6.66
CA PRO A 185 -0.64 7.65 5.44
C PRO A 185 0.88 7.71 5.58
N ILE A 186 1.57 6.76 4.94
CA ILE A 186 3.05 6.70 4.94
C ILE A 186 3.69 7.92 4.28
N THR A 187 2.98 8.60 3.38
CA THR A 187 3.46 9.81 2.69
C THR A 187 3.38 11.07 3.55
N THR A 188 2.57 11.07 4.62
CA THR A 188 2.33 12.25 5.47
C THR A 188 3.62 12.80 6.08
N PRO A 189 4.52 12.01 6.69
CA PRO A 189 5.77 12.53 7.26
C PRO A 189 6.60 13.29 6.23
N ALA A 190 6.78 12.71 5.04
CA ALA A 190 7.60 13.27 3.98
C ALA A 190 7.03 14.62 3.47
N ILE A 191 5.73 14.67 3.23
CA ILE A 191 5.05 15.89 2.75
C ILE A 191 5.14 16.99 3.80
N LEU A 192 4.89 16.70 5.10
CA LEU A 192 4.93 17.70 6.16
C LEU A 192 6.37 18.20 6.40
N THR A 193 7.36 17.30 6.38
CA THR A 193 8.78 17.70 6.50
C THR A 193 9.17 18.65 5.38
N THR A 194 8.79 18.35 4.14
CA THR A 194 9.09 19.20 2.98
C THR A 194 8.37 20.54 3.07
N ALA A 195 7.08 20.56 3.44
CA ALA A 195 6.33 21.80 3.62
C ALA A 195 6.88 22.69 4.75
N ARG A 196 7.30 22.09 5.88
CA ARG A 196 7.95 22.81 6.99
C ARG A 196 9.23 23.49 6.55
N ALA A 197 10.11 22.78 5.84
CA ALA A 197 11.38 23.32 5.38
C ALA A 197 11.18 24.52 4.42
N PHE A 198 10.18 24.45 3.56
CA PHE A 198 9.81 25.56 2.68
C PHE A 198 8.96 26.63 3.35
N LYS A 199 8.38 26.36 4.54
CA LYS A 199 7.43 27.20 5.29
C LYS A 199 6.19 27.56 4.48
N SER A 200 5.84 26.77 3.48
CA SER A 200 4.77 26.99 2.51
C SER A 200 4.33 25.67 1.85
N GLY A 201 3.28 25.72 1.04
CA GLY A 201 3.02 24.67 0.06
C GLY A 201 4.15 24.55 -0.96
N PHE A 202 4.22 23.42 -1.65
CA PHE A 202 5.24 23.20 -2.69
C PHE A 202 4.71 22.32 -3.82
N GLN A 203 5.37 22.38 -4.95
CA GLN A 203 5.14 21.52 -6.11
C GLN A 203 6.41 21.40 -6.95
N ILE A 204 6.59 20.28 -7.63
CA ILE A 204 7.56 20.20 -8.73
C ILE A 204 6.93 20.95 -9.92
N SER A 205 7.63 21.95 -10.44
CA SER A 205 7.06 22.83 -11.46
C SER A 205 6.73 22.08 -12.77
N PRO A 206 5.52 22.26 -13.34
CA PRO A 206 4.45 23.19 -12.96
C PRO A 206 3.44 22.63 -11.94
N GLY A 207 3.58 21.39 -11.46
CA GLY A 207 2.68 20.77 -10.49
C GLY A 207 1.40 20.20 -11.10
N GLU A 208 1.41 19.95 -12.41
CA GLU A 208 0.29 19.40 -13.19
C GLU A 208 0.28 17.88 -13.24
N ASN A 209 1.38 17.24 -12.78
CA ASN A 209 1.45 15.78 -12.70
C ASN A 209 0.33 15.23 -11.83
N ARG A 210 -0.21 14.09 -12.24
CA ARG A 210 -1.43 13.54 -11.64
C ARG A 210 -1.15 12.27 -10.88
N HIS A 211 -1.74 12.20 -9.71
CA HIS A 211 -1.64 11.07 -8.81
C HIS A 211 -2.99 10.38 -8.66
N ALA A 212 -2.99 9.07 -8.85
CA ALA A 212 -4.08 8.22 -8.42
C ALA A 212 -4.06 8.10 -6.90
N TRP A 213 -5.18 8.37 -6.24
CA TRP A 213 -5.37 8.23 -4.79
C TRP A 213 -6.50 7.27 -4.46
N VAL A 214 -6.37 6.56 -3.37
CA VAL A 214 -7.42 5.72 -2.82
C VAL A 214 -7.52 5.90 -1.30
N HIS A 215 -8.74 6.04 -0.78
CA HIS A 215 -8.93 6.03 0.66
C HIS A 215 -8.66 4.64 1.22
N VAL A 216 -7.92 4.53 2.35
CA VAL A 216 -7.45 3.26 2.90
C VAL A 216 -8.58 2.27 3.21
N MET A 217 -9.76 2.77 3.62
CA MET A 217 -10.92 1.92 3.90
C MET A 217 -11.58 1.41 2.61
N ASP A 218 -11.50 2.16 1.51
CA ASP A 218 -11.94 1.73 0.19
C ASP A 218 -11.00 0.68 -0.39
N LEU A 219 -9.69 0.88 -0.23
CA LEU A 219 -8.68 -0.12 -0.56
C LEU A 219 -8.94 -1.43 0.19
N ALA A 220 -9.20 -1.39 1.49
CA ALA A 220 -9.49 -2.57 2.29
C ALA A 220 -10.73 -3.35 1.81
N ARG A 221 -11.71 -2.69 1.16
CA ARG A 221 -12.86 -3.37 0.55
C ARG A 221 -12.48 -4.24 -0.66
N ILE A 222 -11.41 -3.88 -1.39
CA ILE A 222 -10.89 -4.73 -2.48
C ILE A 222 -10.35 -6.04 -1.92
N TYR A 223 -9.55 -5.97 -0.85
CA TYR A 223 -9.08 -7.19 -0.17
C TYR A 223 -10.24 -8.04 0.33
N LEU A 224 -11.28 -7.40 0.86
CA LEU A 224 -12.44 -8.12 1.37
C LEU A 224 -13.21 -8.86 0.26
N ILE A 225 -13.32 -8.29 -0.95
CA ILE A 225 -13.90 -8.99 -2.12
C ILE A 225 -13.10 -10.27 -2.42
N LEU A 226 -11.77 -10.19 -2.43
CA LEU A 226 -10.90 -11.34 -2.68
C LEU A 226 -10.98 -12.38 -1.55
N ILE A 227 -11.00 -11.92 -0.29
CA ILE A 227 -11.13 -12.79 0.88
C ILE A 227 -12.48 -13.52 0.86
N ASN A 228 -13.58 -12.83 0.57
CA ASN A 228 -14.91 -13.41 0.49
C ASN A 228 -14.98 -14.53 -0.57
N ASP A 229 -14.35 -14.29 -1.72
CA ASP A 229 -14.27 -15.31 -2.78
C ASP A 229 -13.46 -16.54 -2.33
N ALA A 230 -12.30 -16.32 -1.73
CA ALA A 230 -11.46 -17.39 -1.21
C ALA A 230 -12.20 -18.21 -0.13
N LEU A 231 -12.85 -17.55 0.82
CA LEU A 231 -13.61 -18.20 1.89
C LEU A 231 -14.80 -19.03 1.35
N ALA A 232 -15.51 -18.50 0.37
CA ALA A 232 -16.61 -19.21 -0.27
C ALA A 232 -16.12 -20.47 -1.01
N ALA A 233 -15.01 -20.35 -1.73
CA ALA A 233 -14.39 -21.50 -2.41
C ALA A 233 -13.88 -22.56 -1.44
N LEU A 234 -13.21 -22.14 -0.34
CA LEU A 234 -12.77 -23.05 0.73
C LEU A 234 -13.94 -23.77 1.42
N ALA A 235 -15.10 -23.13 1.48
CA ALA A 235 -16.33 -23.73 2.00
C ALA A 235 -17.05 -24.64 0.97
N GLY A 236 -16.50 -24.81 -0.24
CA GLY A 236 -17.13 -25.58 -1.32
C GLY A 236 -18.36 -24.90 -1.94
N LYS A 237 -18.48 -23.58 -1.78
CA LYS A 237 -19.57 -22.75 -2.29
C LYS A 237 -19.02 -21.56 -3.10
N PRO A 238 -18.32 -21.82 -4.24
CA PRO A 238 -17.73 -20.73 -5.02
C PRO A 238 -18.80 -19.73 -5.45
N ILE A 239 -18.44 -18.45 -5.47
CA ILE A 239 -19.33 -17.38 -5.90
C ILE A 239 -19.45 -17.44 -7.43
N GLU A 240 -20.67 -17.65 -7.92
CA GLU A 240 -20.97 -17.57 -9.35
C GLU A 240 -20.84 -16.11 -9.83
N ARG A 241 -20.27 -15.93 -10.99
CA ARG A 241 -20.06 -14.62 -11.61
C ARG A 241 -20.47 -14.63 -13.08
N ASP A 242 -20.87 -13.46 -13.55
CA ASP A 242 -21.23 -13.28 -14.96
C ASP A 242 -20.05 -13.60 -15.89
N ALA A 243 -20.34 -14.07 -17.09
CA ALA A 243 -19.35 -14.49 -18.09
C ALA A 243 -18.35 -13.39 -18.52
N GLY A 244 -18.64 -12.12 -18.21
CA GLY A 244 -17.76 -10.98 -18.51
C GLY A 244 -16.73 -10.66 -17.39
N VAL A 245 -16.80 -11.34 -16.25
CA VAL A 245 -15.87 -11.13 -15.14
C VAL A 245 -14.66 -12.03 -15.32
N LEU A 246 -13.47 -11.42 -15.33
CA LEU A 246 -12.20 -12.14 -15.43
C LEU A 246 -11.96 -12.98 -14.16
N PRO A 247 -11.19 -14.09 -14.24
CA PRO A 247 -10.81 -14.86 -13.07
C PRO A 247 -10.18 -13.97 -12.00
N LEU A 248 -10.61 -14.12 -10.73
CA LEU A 248 -10.10 -13.29 -9.63
C LEU A 248 -8.68 -13.67 -9.22
N TRP A 249 -8.25 -14.86 -9.56
CA TRP A 249 -6.99 -15.46 -9.18
C TRP A 249 -6.20 -15.89 -10.41
N GLY A 250 -4.89 -15.86 -10.29
CA GLY A 250 -3.97 -16.29 -11.34
C GLY A 250 -2.92 -15.26 -11.69
N PRO A 251 -2.03 -15.53 -12.65
CA PRO A 251 -0.89 -14.68 -12.96
C PRO A 251 -1.27 -13.30 -13.52
N GLU A 252 -2.48 -13.16 -14.08
CA GLU A 252 -3.03 -11.89 -14.57
C GLU A 252 -4.03 -11.23 -13.60
N ALA A 253 -4.20 -11.79 -12.41
CA ALA A 253 -5.07 -11.22 -11.38
C ALA A 253 -4.40 -10.01 -10.71
N TYR A 254 -4.31 -8.92 -11.43
CA TYR A 254 -3.70 -7.66 -11.05
C TYR A 254 -4.78 -6.59 -10.90
N TYR A 255 -4.81 -5.91 -9.78
CA TYR A 255 -5.88 -4.98 -9.41
C TYR A 255 -5.31 -3.61 -9.08
N PHE A 256 -5.44 -2.66 -9.98
CA PHE A 256 -5.20 -1.26 -9.64
C PHE A 256 -6.30 -0.75 -8.72
N ALA A 257 -5.90 -0.13 -7.61
CA ALA A 257 -6.82 0.47 -6.66
C ALA A 257 -6.66 2.00 -6.67
N THR A 258 -7.67 2.66 -7.23
CA THR A 258 -7.74 4.13 -7.32
C THR A 258 -9.18 4.61 -7.16
N GLY A 259 -9.38 5.70 -6.40
CA GLY A 259 -10.67 6.37 -6.24
C GLY A 259 -10.69 7.75 -6.88
N GLU A 260 -9.56 8.43 -6.84
CA GLU A 260 -9.42 9.81 -7.32
C GLU A 260 -8.16 9.95 -8.17
N ASP A 261 -8.21 10.83 -9.16
CA ASP A 261 -7.07 11.27 -9.94
C ASP A 261 -6.90 12.78 -9.73
N ILE A 262 -5.86 13.19 -8.97
CA ILE A 262 -5.69 14.55 -8.49
C ILE A 262 -4.35 15.09 -8.98
N ALA A 263 -4.31 16.34 -9.51
CA ALA A 263 -3.05 17.01 -9.77
C ALA A 263 -2.32 17.29 -8.45
N PHE A 264 -1.00 17.14 -8.43
CA PHE A 264 -0.23 17.36 -7.20
C PHE A 264 -0.41 18.78 -6.64
N SER A 265 -0.49 19.78 -7.52
CA SER A 265 -0.79 21.15 -7.12
C SER A 265 -2.18 21.30 -6.45
N ASP A 266 -3.20 20.57 -6.92
CA ASP A 266 -4.55 20.62 -6.33
C ASP A 266 -4.59 19.88 -4.98
N PHE A 267 -3.90 18.74 -4.87
CA PHE A 267 -3.68 18.05 -3.60
C PHE A 267 -3.04 18.99 -2.57
N MET A 268 -1.96 19.68 -2.95
CA MET A 268 -1.29 20.62 -2.04
C MET A 268 -2.16 21.84 -1.71
N ARG A 269 -2.93 22.39 -2.66
CA ARG A 269 -3.89 23.49 -2.39
C ARG A 269 -4.96 23.08 -1.37
N GLY A 270 -5.42 21.82 -1.41
CA GLY A 270 -6.32 21.29 -0.39
C GLY A 270 -5.66 21.12 0.97
N LEU A 271 -4.37 20.76 1.00
CA LEU A 271 -3.62 20.49 2.22
C LEU A 271 -3.13 21.79 2.92
N VAL A 272 -2.69 22.80 2.16
CA VAL A 272 -2.09 24.04 2.65
C VAL A 272 -2.91 24.75 3.73
N PRO A 273 -4.25 24.93 3.60
CA PRO A 273 -5.06 25.57 4.66
C PRO A 273 -4.99 24.81 5.99
N VAL A 274 -4.98 23.47 5.95
CA VAL A 274 -4.91 22.63 7.15
C VAL A 274 -3.51 22.71 7.79
N LEU A 275 -2.45 22.68 6.98
CA LEU A 275 -1.06 22.85 7.48
C LEU A 275 -0.88 24.20 8.17
N LYS A 276 -1.42 25.27 7.59
CA LYS A 276 -1.37 26.62 8.17
C LYS A 276 -2.16 26.73 9.47
N GLN A 277 -3.37 26.19 9.49
CA GLN A 277 -4.20 26.14 10.69
C GLN A 277 -3.49 25.49 11.88
N HIS A 278 -2.68 24.47 11.60
CA HIS A 278 -1.91 23.74 12.62
C HIS A 278 -0.48 24.25 12.82
N GLY A 279 -0.12 25.38 12.22
CA GLY A 279 1.20 26.02 12.39
C GLY A 279 2.37 25.22 11.78
N VAL A 280 2.10 24.34 10.82
CA VAL A 280 3.14 23.59 10.11
C VAL A 280 3.87 24.48 9.10
N ILE A 281 3.14 25.41 8.50
CA ILE A 281 3.66 26.38 7.52
C ILE A 281 3.26 27.81 7.88
N GLU A 282 3.99 28.79 7.35
CA GLU A 282 3.76 30.22 7.62
C GLU A 282 2.96 30.92 6.51
N SER A 283 3.10 30.45 5.26
CA SER A 283 2.52 31.06 4.05
C SER A 283 1.57 30.13 3.32
N ASP A 284 0.53 30.71 2.70
CA ASP A 284 -0.41 30.00 1.80
C ASP A 284 0.15 29.87 0.38
N GLU A 285 1.33 30.42 0.11
CA GLU A 285 1.95 30.37 -1.19
C GLU A 285 2.34 28.93 -1.58
N MET A 286 2.36 28.69 -2.87
CA MET A 286 2.85 27.45 -3.48
C MET A 286 4.21 27.72 -4.11
N LYS A 287 5.26 27.13 -3.55
CA LYS A 287 6.61 27.21 -4.12
C LYS A 287 6.80 26.17 -5.22
N SER A 288 7.30 26.61 -6.37
CA SER A 288 7.83 25.72 -7.40
C SER A 288 9.27 25.35 -7.06
N VAL A 289 9.51 24.07 -6.91
CA VAL A 289 10.80 23.52 -6.49
C VAL A 289 11.28 22.43 -7.44
N SER A 290 12.56 22.13 -7.45
CA SER A 290 13.11 20.99 -8.18
C SER A 290 13.06 19.71 -7.33
N VAL A 291 13.12 18.55 -7.99
CA VAL A 291 13.27 17.24 -7.32
C VAL A 291 14.50 17.24 -6.43
N THR A 292 15.62 17.82 -6.89
CA THR A 292 16.86 17.88 -6.12
C THR A 292 16.71 18.70 -4.82
N GLU A 293 15.98 19.81 -4.84
CA GLU A 293 15.70 20.59 -3.62
C GLU A 293 14.84 19.79 -2.64
N ALA A 294 13.79 19.17 -3.11
CA ALA A 294 12.94 18.29 -2.28
C ALA A 294 13.73 17.12 -1.70
N ALA A 295 14.64 16.52 -2.48
CA ALA A 295 15.48 15.42 -2.04
C ALA A 295 16.47 15.81 -0.93
N ARG A 296 17.05 17.01 -0.98
CA ARG A 296 17.93 17.54 0.09
C ARG A 296 17.17 17.67 1.42
N ILE A 297 15.93 18.14 1.37
CA ILE A 297 15.08 18.23 2.56
C ILE A 297 14.78 16.84 3.11
N SER A 298 14.42 15.89 2.25
CA SER A 298 14.15 14.50 2.67
C SER A 298 15.38 13.84 3.30
N LEU A 299 16.60 14.21 2.87
CA LEU A 299 17.85 13.72 3.44
C LEU A 299 18.11 14.32 4.83
N ALA A 300 17.85 15.62 5.01
CA ALA A 300 18.03 16.31 6.30
C ALA A 300 17.04 15.78 7.36
N GLY A 301 15.87 15.30 6.95
CA GLY A 301 14.84 14.80 7.86
C GLY A 301 14.10 15.93 8.60
N PRO A 302 13.20 15.57 9.53
CA PRO A 302 12.30 16.54 10.18
C PRO A 302 13.02 17.55 11.09
N ASP A 303 14.16 17.16 11.66
CA ASP A 303 14.96 17.99 12.62
C ASP A 303 16.26 18.53 12.01
N GLY A 304 16.52 18.19 10.74
CA GLY A 304 17.74 18.62 10.04
C GLY A 304 17.63 20.03 9.47
N GLU A 305 18.73 20.77 9.51
CA GLU A 305 18.81 22.05 8.79
C GLU A 305 18.88 21.79 7.28
N TYR A 306 17.96 22.39 6.54
CA TYR A 306 17.97 22.37 5.08
C TYR A 306 19.07 23.28 4.54
N ASP A 307 20.09 22.70 3.92
CA ASP A 307 21.11 23.43 3.17
C ASP A 307 20.83 23.36 1.66
N PRO A 308 20.42 24.47 1.02
CA PRO A 308 20.14 24.51 -0.41
C PRO A 308 21.40 24.28 -1.28
N LEU A 309 22.59 24.43 -0.70
CA LEU A 309 23.89 24.26 -1.39
C LEU A 309 24.50 22.86 -1.18
N ALA A 310 23.92 22.04 -0.32
CA ALA A 310 24.40 20.67 -0.12
C ALA A 310 24.40 19.88 -1.44
N PRO A 311 25.31 18.91 -1.63
CA PRO A 311 25.26 18.00 -2.77
C PRO A 311 23.90 17.32 -2.86
N PRO A 312 23.41 17.00 -4.07
CA PRO A 312 22.17 16.20 -4.20
C PRO A 312 22.38 14.82 -3.58
N PRO A 313 21.35 14.24 -2.95
CA PRO A 313 21.39 12.83 -2.53
C PRO A 313 21.68 11.90 -3.71
N PRO A 314 22.29 10.73 -3.45
CA PRO A 314 22.48 9.71 -4.50
C PRO A 314 21.16 9.39 -5.22
N PRO A 315 21.18 9.13 -6.54
CA PRO A 315 19.95 8.86 -7.32
C PRO A 315 19.14 7.67 -6.82
N ASP A 316 19.80 6.67 -6.24
CA ASP A 316 19.20 5.46 -5.68
C ASP A 316 18.85 5.57 -4.18
N SER A 317 19.04 6.75 -3.58
CA SER A 317 18.72 6.97 -2.17
C SER A 317 17.21 7.05 -1.92
N TRP A 318 16.80 6.69 -0.70
CA TRP A 318 15.41 6.84 -0.27
C TRP A 318 14.93 8.30 -0.31
N ALA A 319 15.81 9.25 0.00
CA ALA A 319 15.52 10.69 -0.08
C ALA A 319 15.19 11.13 -1.52
N MET A 320 15.92 10.61 -2.51
CA MET A 320 15.63 10.86 -3.92
C MET A 320 14.31 10.20 -4.34
N HIS A 321 14.07 8.96 -3.94
CA HIS A 321 12.81 8.26 -4.21
C HIS A 321 11.58 9.03 -3.68
N ILE A 322 11.67 9.56 -2.46
CA ILE A 322 10.62 10.42 -1.88
C ILE A 322 10.40 11.69 -2.72
N ALA A 323 11.48 12.33 -3.16
CA ALA A 323 11.37 13.59 -3.93
C ALA A 323 10.81 13.35 -5.34
N ILE A 324 11.18 12.25 -5.98
CA ILE A 324 10.65 11.81 -7.28
C ILE A 324 9.13 11.66 -7.21
N MET A 325 8.61 11.11 -6.11
CA MET A 325 7.19 10.94 -5.87
C MET A 325 6.36 12.22 -6.11
N TYR A 326 6.93 13.39 -5.81
CA TYR A 326 6.20 14.66 -5.94
C TYR A 326 6.02 15.14 -7.38
N GLY A 327 6.82 14.66 -8.33
CA GLY A 327 6.85 15.15 -9.73
C GLY A 327 6.39 14.16 -10.79
N VAL A 328 6.24 12.88 -10.45
CA VAL A 328 5.83 11.80 -11.38
C VAL A 328 4.33 11.78 -11.63
N ASN A 329 3.92 11.16 -12.73
CA ASN A 329 2.53 10.74 -12.90
C ASN A 329 2.32 9.31 -12.39
N MET A 330 1.14 9.09 -11.82
CA MET A 330 0.61 7.79 -11.46
C MET A 330 -0.84 7.73 -11.91
N LYS A 331 -1.06 7.52 -13.21
CA LYS A 331 -2.39 7.53 -13.84
C LYS A 331 -2.82 6.10 -14.12
N ILE A 332 -3.69 5.56 -13.26
CA ILE A 332 -4.14 4.17 -13.31
C ILE A 332 -5.66 4.06 -13.40
N ARG A 333 -6.14 2.98 -13.98
CA ARG A 333 -7.54 2.58 -14.05
C ARG A 333 -7.70 1.18 -13.46
N GLY A 334 -8.52 1.07 -12.41
CA GLY A 334 -8.91 -0.19 -11.80
C GLY A 334 -10.11 -0.80 -12.51
N SER A 335 -9.97 -1.15 -13.78
CA SER A 335 -11.05 -1.71 -14.58
C SER A 335 -11.50 -3.07 -14.05
N ARG A 336 -10.59 -3.83 -13.45
CA ARG A 336 -10.88 -5.15 -12.89
C ARG A 336 -11.77 -5.07 -11.66
N VAL A 337 -11.44 -4.18 -10.72
CA VAL A 337 -12.29 -3.97 -9.51
C VAL A 337 -13.63 -3.34 -9.85
N ALA A 338 -13.68 -2.46 -10.85
CA ALA A 338 -14.93 -1.86 -11.32
C ALA A 338 -15.90 -2.92 -11.87
N LYS A 339 -15.40 -3.94 -12.59
CA LYS A 339 -16.22 -5.07 -13.06
C LYS A 339 -16.75 -5.97 -11.92
N LEU A 340 -16.17 -5.87 -10.72
CA LEU A 340 -16.64 -6.53 -9.50
C LEU A 340 -17.66 -5.69 -8.72
N GLY A 341 -18.06 -4.53 -9.27
CA GLY A 341 -18.99 -3.59 -8.62
C GLY A 341 -18.36 -2.74 -7.54
N TRP A 342 -17.02 -2.73 -7.43
CA TRP A 342 -16.34 -1.85 -6.49
C TRP A 342 -16.29 -0.42 -7.02
N THR A 343 -16.58 0.53 -6.14
CA THR A 343 -16.42 1.97 -6.38
C THR A 343 -15.83 2.61 -5.12
N ALA A 344 -14.95 3.59 -5.30
CA ALA A 344 -14.46 4.40 -4.20
C ALA A 344 -15.59 5.29 -3.65
N THR A 345 -15.57 5.53 -2.35
CA THR A 345 -16.57 6.36 -1.64
C THR A 345 -15.96 7.48 -0.83
N GLY A 346 -14.67 7.39 -0.48
CA GLY A 346 -13.95 8.39 0.30
C GLY A 346 -13.11 9.31 -0.56
N SER A 347 -13.13 10.61 -0.26
CA SER A 347 -12.15 11.58 -0.77
C SER A 347 -10.93 11.63 0.14
N VAL A 348 -9.73 11.65 -0.46
CA VAL A 348 -8.49 11.77 0.29
C VAL A 348 -8.30 13.18 0.82
N VAL A 349 -8.65 14.19 0.02
CA VAL A 349 -8.54 15.61 0.41
C VAL A 349 -9.40 15.93 1.62
N ASP A 350 -10.62 15.36 1.71
CA ASP A 350 -11.53 15.57 2.82
C ASP A 350 -11.01 14.99 4.15
N THR A 351 -9.99 14.13 4.11
CA THR A 351 -9.39 13.54 5.31
C THR A 351 -8.27 14.36 5.94
N PHE A 352 -7.78 15.40 5.29
CA PHE A 352 -6.67 16.22 5.82
C PHE A 352 -6.94 16.80 7.21
N PRO A 353 -8.16 17.29 7.54
CA PRO A 353 -8.48 17.78 8.88
C PRO A 353 -8.34 16.72 9.99
N ASP A 354 -8.41 15.44 9.66
CA ASP A 354 -8.22 14.34 10.61
C ASP A 354 -6.77 13.82 10.60
N VAL A 355 -6.17 13.67 9.41
CA VAL A 355 -4.83 13.10 9.22
C VAL A 355 -3.74 14.00 9.81
N VAL A 356 -3.79 15.30 9.53
CA VAL A 356 -2.73 16.22 9.94
C VAL A 356 -2.63 16.35 11.47
N PRO A 357 -3.71 16.64 12.21
CA PRO A 357 -3.62 16.75 13.67
C PRO A 357 -3.26 15.43 14.35
N GLU A 358 -3.72 14.29 13.85
CA GLU A 358 -3.35 12.97 14.41
C GLU A 358 -1.87 12.69 14.18
N PHE A 359 -1.32 13.00 13.00
CA PHE A 359 0.10 12.87 12.75
C PHE A 359 0.92 13.74 13.71
N LEU A 360 0.60 15.03 13.85
CA LEU A 360 1.29 15.96 14.74
C LEU A 360 1.20 15.56 16.22
N ARG A 361 0.07 15.00 16.63
CA ARG A 361 -0.11 14.46 17.99
C ARG A 361 0.85 13.31 18.27
N ARG A 362 0.98 12.37 17.32
CA ARG A 362 1.88 11.21 17.45
C ARG A 362 3.36 11.61 17.37
N GLU A 363 3.69 12.54 16.51
CA GLU A 363 5.04 13.09 16.39
C GLU A 363 5.52 13.62 17.75
N LYS A 364 4.68 14.40 18.46
CA LYS A 364 4.97 14.91 19.80
C LYS A 364 5.09 13.84 20.90
N GLN A 365 4.44 12.69 20.72
CA GLN A 365 4.52 11.58 21.68
C GLN A 365 5.78 10.74 21.50
N ASN A 366 6.39 10.77 20.32
CA ASN A 366 7.58 9.99 19.98
C ASN A 366 8.88 10.81 20.09
N ALA A 367 8.78 12.15 20.23
CA ALA A 367 9.89 13.08 20.50
C ALA A 367 10.23 13.15 22.01
#